data_1da99e1ed9f8f17b3e4b4b24a2c7e0b0
#
_entry.id   1da99e1ed9f8f17b3e4b4b24a2c7e0b0
#
_cell.length_a   1.000
_cell.length_b   1.000
_cell.length_c   1.000
_cell.angle_alpha   90.00
_cell.angle_beta   90.00
_cell.angle_gamma   90.00
#
_symmetry.space_group_name_H-M   'P 1'
#
loop_
_entity.id
_entity.type
_entity.pdbx_description
1 polymer ?
#
loop_
_entity_poly.entity_id
_entity_poly.type
_entity_poly.pdbx_seq_one_letter_code
_entity_poly.pdbx_strand_id
1 'polypeptide(L)'
;MSIHRFRSRKLQSFEHGFFTRLGGISIGIFEGLNCGTGSKDDHKKVQFNRNLVAAEMNVKPQELITVHQEHSARAVVVDSPLEVLTRADAIVTNTPNLSIGVLTADCLPVLFADKKNHVIGVAHAGWKGALNGILENTVHSMIELGADVKSIKAVIGPCISPSIYEVGQDFFDTFSERSTSFQNYFSTGVNKKKYFFNLPKFALDRLYNLEISDSEWIGNCTYHESDKFYSYRRSQHLGEMDYGRQISTIKI
;
A
#
# COMPACT_ATOMS: atom_id res chain seq x y z
N MET A 1 14.60 -18.70 8.26
CA MET A 1 14.49 -18.03 6.94
C MET A 1 14.43 -16.53 7.21
N SER A 2 15.35 -15.76 6.68
CA SER A 2 15.35 -14.30 6.90
C SER A 2 14.43 -13.66 5.88
N ILE A 3 13.44 -12.87 6.33
CA ILE A 3 12.62 -12.01 5.48
C ILE A 3 13.20 -10.61 5.49
N HIS A 4 12.95 -9.84 4.43
CA HIS A 4 13.53 -8.51 4.26
C HIS A 4 12.42 -7.46 4.13
N ARG A 5 12.63 -6.30 4.79
CA ARG A 5 11.72 -5.15 4.74
C ARG A 5 12.48 -3.84 4.68
N PHE A 6 11.88 -2.85 4.03
CA PHE A 6 12.29 -1.46 4.14
C PHE A 6 11.59 -0.78 5.30
N ARG A 7 12.25 0.19 5.92
CA ARG A 7 11.71 1.02 7.02
C ARG A 7 12.02 2.49 6.73
N SER A 8 11.13 3.37 7.18
CA SER A 8 11.34 4.82 7.12
C SER A 8 11.74 5.37 8.49
N ARG A 9 12.68 6.30 8.49
CA ARG A 9 13.05 7.05 9.71
C ARG A 9 11.89 7.89 10.24
N LYS A 10 10.97 8.35 9.37
CA LYS A 10 9.79 9.12 9.77
C LYS A 10 8.87 8.35 10.72
N LEU A 11 8.78 7.03 10.55
CA LEU A 11 7.94 6.14 11.35
C LEU A 11 8.73 5.33 12.40
N GLN A 12 9.96 5.72 12.73
CA GLN A 12 10.86 4.93 13.62
C GLN A 12 10.30 4.70 15.03
N SER A 13 9.29 5.47 15.46
CA SER A 13 8.63 5.30 16.76
C SER A 13 7.63 4.14 16.78
N PHE A 14 7.34 3.56 15.62
CA PHE A 14 6.40 2.47 15.43
C PHE A 14 7.09 1.30 14.75
N GLU A 15 6.73 0.08 15.13
CA GLU A 15 7.16 -1.09 14.40
C GLU A 15 6.44 -1.10 13.05
N HIS A 16 7.20 -1.10 11.95
CA HIS A 16 6.62 -1.05 10.60
C HIS A 16 7.54 -1.70 9.58
N GLY A 17 6.98 -2.04 8.43
CA GLY A 17 7.75 -2.57 7.33
C GLY A 17 7.00 -2.56 6.00
N PHE A 18 7.75 -2.22 4.96
CA PHE A 18 7.39 -2.50 3.57
C PHE A 18 8.15 -3.78 3.20
N PHE A 19 7.47 -4.92 3.31
CA PHE A 19 8.10 -6.21 3.09
C PHE A 19 8.37 -6.44 1.61
N THR A 20 9.50 -7.08 1.32
CA THR A 20 9.87 -7.48 -0.03
C THR A 20 9.36 -8.89 -0.32
N ARG A 21 9.58 -9.39 -1.55
CA ARG A 21 9.34 -10.80 -1.89
C ARG A 21 10.43 -11.74 -1.35
N LEU A 22 11.51 -11.22 -0.79
CA LEU A 22 12.64 -12.04 -0.32
C LEU A 22 12.27 -12.81 0.95
N GLY A 23 12.69 -14.06 1.01
CA GLY A 23 12.28 -15.01 2.05
C GLY A 23 10.94 -15.68 1.70
N GLY A 24 10.32 -16.37 2.70
CA GLY A 24 9.09 -17.12 2.45
C GLY A 24 9.31 -18.45 1.73
N ILE A 25 8.22 -19.15 1.39
CA ILE A 25 8.23 -20.51 0.85
C ILE A 25 7.42 -20.69 -0.44
N SER A 26 6.84 -19.65 -0.98
CA SER A 26 6.14 -19.71 -2.26
C SER A 26 7.12 -19.96 -3.41
N ILE A 27 6.65 -20.56 -4.50
CA ILE A 27 7.46 -20.96 -5.65
C ILE A 27 6.86 -20.48 -6.98
N GLY A 28 7.62 -20.58 -8.06
CA GLY A 28 7.19 -20.19 -9.41
C GLY A 28 6.93 -18.69 -9.50
N ILE A 29 5.84 -18.26 -10.14
CA ILE A 29 5.47 -16.83 -10.27
C ILE A 29 5.25 -16.14 -8.92
N PHE A 30 4.98 -16.93 -7.87
CA PHE A 30 4.81 -16.47 -6.50
C PHE A 30 6.08 -16.58 -5.65
N GLU A 31 7.22 -16.96 -6.23
CA GLU A 31 8.46 -17.26 -5.51
C GLU A 31 8.79 -16.21 -4.44
N GLY A 32 8.96 -16.69 -3.19
CA GLY A 32 9.31 -15.88 -2.03
C GLY A 32 8.17 -15.63 -1.06
N LEU A 33 8.10 -14.43 -0.51
CA LEU A 33 7.19 -14.02 0.57
C LEU A 33 5.84 -13.53 0.02
N ASN A 34 5.14 -14.34 -0.78
CA ASN A 34 3.79 -13.99 -1.22
C ASN A 34 2.83 -14.02 -0.03
N CYS A 35 2.22 -12.85 0.27
CA CYS A 35 1.22 -12.67 1.33
C CYS A 35 -0.21 -12.52 0.78
N GLY A 36 -0.39 -12.63 -0.52
CA GLY A 36 -1.66 -12.40 -1.23
C GLY A 36 -2.66 -13.54 -1.05
N THR A 37 -3.59 -13.41 -0.12
CA THR A 37 -4.66 -14.42 0.14
C THR A 37 -5.61 -14.61 -1.04
N GLY A 38 -5.70 -13.64 -1.94
CA GLY A 38 -6.49 -13.72 -3.19
C GLY A 38 -5.68 -14.18 -4.40
N SER A 39 -4.44 -14.64 -4.24
CA SER A 39 -3.65 -15.23 -5.31
C SER A 39 -4.00 -16.71 -5.51
N LYS A 40 -3.67 -17.25 -6.69
CA LYS A 40 -3.78 -18.70 -7.00
C LYS A 40 -2.63 -19.52 -6.43
N ASP A 41 -1.82 -18.96 -5.56
CA ASP A 41 -0.78 -19.68 -4.83
C ASP A 41 -1.39 -20.66 -3.81
N ASP A 42 -0.58 -21.62 -3.36
CA ASP A 42 -0.98 -22.54 -2.27
C ASP A 42 -1.30 -21.75 -1.00
N HIS A 43 -2.54 -21.84 -0.53
CA HIS A 43 -3.02 -21.13 0.66
C HIS A 43 -2.20 -21.43 1.93
N LYS A 44 -1.65 -22.66 2.06
CA LYS A 44 -0.79 -23.01 3.20
C LYS A 44 0.54 -22.27 3.14
N LYS A 45 1.10 -22.08 1.94
CA LYS A 45 2.32 -21.29 1.75
C LYS A 45 2.07 -19.81 2.04
N VAL A 46 0.98 -19.25 1.52
CA VAL A 46 0.57 -17.87 1.80
C VAL A 46 0.39 -17.66 3.30
N GLN A 47 -0.31 -18.57 3.98
CA GLN A 47 -0.49 -18.48 5.44
C GLN A 47 0.83 -18.58 6.19
N PHE A 48 1.73 -19.48 5.78
CA PHE A 48 3.07 -19.58 6.37
C PHE A 48 3.86 -18.27 6.20
N ASN A 49 3.84 -17.68 5.00
CA ASN A 49 4.50 -16.40 4.72
C ASN A 49 3.93 -15.27 5.61
N ARG A 50 2.61 -15.21 5.76
CA ARG A 50 1.95 -14.23 6.65
C ARG A 50 2.34 -14.45 8.12
N ASN A 51 2.50 -15.69 8.55
CA ASN A 51 2.98 -15.99 9.91
C ASN A 51 4.43 -15.52 10.13
N LEU A 52 5.30 -15.60 9.11
CA LEU A 52 6.64 -14.99 9.17
C LEU A 52 6.57 -13.48 9.36
N VAL A 53 5.67 -12.81 8.62
CA VAL A 53 5.45 -11.36 8.77
C VAL A 53 4.93 -11.03 10.17
N ALA A 54 3.94 -11.77 10.68
CA ALA A 54 3.40 -11.58 12.03
C ALA A 54 4.50 -11.72 13.10
N ALA A 55 5.35 -12.76 12.99
CA ALA A 55 6.47 -12.96 13.88
C ALA A 55 7.48 -11.81 13.82
N GLU A 56 7.81 -11.32 12.62
CA GLU A 56 8.73 -10.17 12.42
C GLU A 56 8.15 -8.86 13.01
N MET A 57 6.82 -8.73 13.02
CA MET A 57 6.11 -7.60 13.63
C MET A 57 5.85 -7.80 15.13
N ASN A 58 6.32 -8.90 15.72
CA ASN A 58 6.09 -9.25 17.12
C ASN A 58 4.60 -9.25 17.48
N VAL A 59 3.78 -9.92 16.68
CA VAL A 59 2.34 -10.16 16.92
C VAL A 59 1.99 -11.62 16.64
N LYS A 60 0.87 -12.09 17.20
CA LYS A 60 0.32 -13.39 16.82
C LYS A 60 -0.28 -13.33 15.40
N PRO A 61 -0.37 -14.45 14.68
CA PRO A 61 -0.92 -14.48 13.32
C PRO A 61 -2.30 -13.82 13.17
N GLN A 62 -3.18 -13.96 14.14
CA GLN A 62 -4.53 -13.35 14.15
C GLN A 62 -4.52 -11.84 14.44
N GLU A 63 -3.42 -11.31 14.99
CA GLU A 63 -3.22 -9.88 15.26
C GLU A 63 -2.60 -9.13 14.04
N LEU A 64 -2.25 -9.86 12.97
CA LEU A 64 -1.89 -9.27 11.68
C LEU A 64 -3.15 -9.08 10.83
N ILE A 65 -3.72 -7.89 10.92
CA ILE A 65 -5.00 -7.54 10.33
C ILE A 65 -4.83 -7.05 8.90
N THR A 66 -5.56 -7.64 7.99
CA THR A 66 -5.72 -7.15 6.60
C THR A 66 -7.18 -7.23 6.19
N VAL A 67 -7.57 -6.46 5.18
CA VAL A 67 -8.94 -6.41 4.66
C VAL A 67 -9.00 -6.94 3.23
N HIS A 68 -10.20 -7.19 2.73
CA HIS A 68 -10.42 -7.49 1.33
C HIS A 68 -10.43 -6.20 0.51
N GLN A 69 -9.31 -5.95 -0.19
CA GLN A 69 -9.09 -4.75 -0.97
C GLN A 69 -9.82 -4.84 -2.32
N GLU A 70 -10.54 -3.79 -2.68
CA GLU A 70 -11.33 -3.72 -3.92
C GLU A 70 -11.13 -2.42 -4.70
N HIS A 71 -10.04 -1.68 -4.41
CA HIS A 71 -9.70 -0.38 -4.98
C HIS A 71 -10.76 0.70 -4.69
N SER A 72 -11.41 0.61 -3.54
CA SER A 72 -12.39 1.58 -3.03
C SER A 72 -11.71 2.76 -2.33
N ALA A 73 -12.52 3.69 -1.84
CA ALA A 73 -12.08 4.75 -0.92
C ALA A 73 -12.51 4.48 0.54
N ARG A 74 -12.85 3.22 0.87
CA ARG A 74 -13.34 2.87 2.20
C ARG A 74 -12.20 2.63 3.17
N ALA A 75 -12.19 3.37 4.26
CA ALA A 75 -11.37 3.12 5.44
C ALA A 75 -12.25 2.48 6.54
N VAL A 76 -11.65 1.60 7.35
CA VAL A 76 -12.30 0.98 8.50
C VAL A 76 -11.46 1.14 9.75
N VAL A 77 -12.11 1.35 10.86
CA VAL A 77 -11.49 1.34 12.19
C VAL A 77 -11.54 -0.07 12.73
N VAL A 78 -10.44 -0.55 13.32
CA VAL A 78 -10.36 -1.87 13.96
C VAL A 78 -9.79 -1.73 15.37
N ASP A 79 -10.38 -2.42 16.33
CA ASP A 79 -9.96 -2.49 17.73
C ASP A 79 -9.64 -3.93 18.18
N SER A 80 -9.91 -4.90 17.32
CA SER A 80 -9.73 -6.33 17.58
C SER A 80 -9.49 -7.10 16.28
N PRO A 81 -9.02 -8.35 16.31
CA PRO A 81 -8.97 -9.21 15.14
C PRO A 81 -10.33 -9.33 14.45
N LEU A 82 -10.32 -9.24 13.12
CA LEU A 82 -11.54 -9.30 12.31
C LEU A 82 -12.07 -10.74 12.24
N GLU A 83 -13.31 -10.93 12.68
CA GLU A 83 -13.99 -12.24 12.62
C GLU A 83 -14.62 -12.51 11.25
N VAL A 84 -14.87 -11.46 10.48
CA VAL A 84 -15.50 -11.54 9.15
C VAL A 84 -14.67 -10.84 8.09
N LEU A 85 -14.81 -11.30 6.85
CA LEU A 85 -14.17 -10.68 5.69
C LEU A 85 -14.70 -9.25 5.50
N THR A 86 -13.90 -8.27 5.90
CA THR A 86 -14.23 -6.85 5.78
C THR A 86 -13.69 -6.30 4.47
N ARG A 87 -14.57 -5.68 3.66
CA ARG A 87 -14.18 -5.03 2.41
C ARG A 87 -13.80 -3.57 2.69
N ALA A 88 -12.58 -3.22 2.38
CA ALA A 88 -12.04 -1.86 2.53
C ALA A 88 -10.67 -1.78 1.84
N ASP A 89 -10.11 -0.58 1.72
CA ASP A 89 -8.77 -0.37 1.20
C ASP A 89 -7.87 0.40 2.19
N ALA A 90 -8.38 0.73 3.37
CA ALA A 90 -7.60 1.27 4.46
C ALA A 90 -8.08 0.72 5.81
N ILE A 91 -7.14 0.68 6.77
CA ILE A 91 -7.38 0.27 8.15
C ILE A 91 -6.76 1.33 9.05
N VAL A 92 -7.48 1.71 10.10
CA VAL A 92 -7.02 2.64 11.13
C VAL A 92 -7.22 2.00 12.51
N THR A 93 -6.28 2.23 13.43
CA THR A 93 -6.41 1.75 14.81
C THR A 93 -5.63 2.64 15.79
N ASN A 94 -6.07 2.65 17.04
CA ASN A 94 -5.32 3.12 18.20
C ASN A 94 -5.10 1.99 19.23
N THR A 95 -5.39 0.75 18.85
CA THR A 95 -5.27 -0.42 19.71
C THR A 95 -3.85 -0.97 19.69
N PRO A 96 -3.16 -1.08 20.86
CA PRO A 96 -1.85 -1.68 20.96
C PRO A 96 -1.84 -3.15 20.53
N ASN A 97 -0.69 -3.62 20.05
CA ASN A 97 -0.44 -5.00 19.64
C ASN A 97 -1.22 -5.50 18.41
N LEU A 98 -2.00 -4.65 17.75
CA LEU A 98 -2.51 -4.96 16.42
C LEU A 98 -1.51 -4.46 15.35
N SER A 99 -1.16 -5.32 14.41
CA SER A 99 -0.40 -4.96 13.21
C SER A 99 -1.37 -4.87 12.04
N ILE A 100 -1.60 -3.67 11.54
CA ILE A 100 -2.49 -3.43 10.40
C ILE A 100 -1.70 -3.37 9.10
N GLY A 101 -2.21 -3.97 8.02
CA GLY A 101 -1.47 -4.09 6.77
C GLY A 101 -2.32 -4.10 5.52
N VAL A 102 -1.70 -3.75 4.39
CA VAL A 102 -2.26 -3.84 3.05
C VAL A 102 -1.35 -4.63 2.12
N LEU A 103 -1.96 -5.23 1.11
CA LEU A 103 -1.30 -6.03 0.08
C LEU A 103 -1.20 -5.21 -1.20
N THR A 104 -0.03 -5.21 -1.82
CA THR A 104 0.20 -4.47 -3.07
C THR A 104 1.04 -5.27 -4.06
N ALA A 105 0.89 -4.93 -5.34
CA ALA A 105 1.80 -5.20 -6.43
C ALA A 105 1.57 -4.06 -7.43
N ASP A 106 2.38 -2.99 -7.34
CA ASP A 106 2.35 -1.72 -8.06
C ASP A 106 1.52 -0.59 -7.42
N CYS A 107 0.36 -0.85 -6.82
CA CYS A 107 -0.37 0.19 -6.10
C CYS A 107 0.44 0.71 -4.91
N LEU A 108 0.17 1.95 -4.48
CA LEU A 108 0.85 2.56 -3.33
C LEU A 108 0.36 1.92 -2.01
N PRO A 109 1.24 1.34 -1.19
CA PRO A 109 0.98 1.19 0.22
C PRO A 109 1.36 2.50 0.93
N VAL A 110 0.46 3.05 1.74
CA VAL A 110 0.74 4.26 2.53
C VAL A 110 0.58 3.94 4.00
N LEU A 111 1.64 4.14 4.79
CA LEU A 111 1.62 3.99 6.24
C LEU A 111 1.50 5.36 6.88
N PHE A 112 0.59 5.50 7.83
CA PHE A 112 0.32 6.72 8.59
C PHE A 112 0.58 6.50 10.07
N ALA A 113 1.09 7.51 10.76
CA ALA A 113 1.23 7.47 12.21
C ALA A 113 1.15 8.85 12.85
N ASP A 114 0.37 8.94 13.90
CA ASP A 114 0.42 10.02 14.88
C ASP A 114 1.01 9.48 16.20
N LYS A 115 2.28 9.85 16.46
CA LYS A 115 3.00 9.40 17.65
C LYS A 115 2.38 9.96 18.94
N LYS A 116 1.91 11.20 18.90
CA LYS A 116 1.42 11.90 20.09
C LYS A 116 0.14 11.26 20.63
N ASN A 117 -0.75 10.89 19.72
CA ASN A 117 -2.06 10.36 20.06
C ASN A 117 -2.16 8.84 19.91
N HIS A 118 -1.05 8.16 19.55
CA HIS A 118 -1.00 6.71 19.35
C HIS A 118 -2.05 6.19 18.37
N VAL A 119 -2.22 6.88 17.24
CA VAL A 119 -3.11 6.46 16.14
C VAL A 119 -2.27 6.09 14.92
N ILE A 120 -2.53 4.93 14.34
CA ILE A 120 -1.88 4.48 13.11
C ILE A 120 -2.91 4.17 12.03
N GLY A 121 -2.48 4.28 10.77
CA GLY A 121 -3.29 3.94 9.61
C GLY A 121 -2.46 3.26 8.52
N VAL A 122 -3.12 2.49 7.69
CA VAL A 122 -2.55 1.93 6.47
C VAL A 122 -3.56 2.02 5.33
N ALA A 123 -3.14 2.45 4.14
CA ALA A 123 -4.00 2.54 2.96
C ALA A 123 -3.37 1.84 1.75
N HIS A 124 -4.22 1.12 1.01
CA HIS A 124 -3.96 0.66 -0.34
C HIS A 124 -4.47 1.73 -1.32
N ALA A 125 -3.57 2.53 -1.85
CA ALA A 125 -3.90 3.60 -2.77
C ALA A 125 -3.53 3.22 -4.22
N GLY A 126 -4.33 2.32 -4.83
CA GLY A 126 -4.38 2.20 -6.28
C GLY A 126 -4.94 3.49 -6.89
N TRP A 127 -4.78 3.70 -8.21
CA TRP A 127 -5.20 4.93 -8.84
C TRP A 127 -6.68 5.30 -8.62
N LYS A 128 -7.58 4.30 -8.64
CA LYS A 128 -9.02 4.50 -8.37
C LYS A 128 -9.26 4.98 -6.94
N GLY A 129 -8.67 4.28 -5.96
CA GLY A 129 -8.77 4.66 -4.55
C GLY A 129 -8.18 6.04 -4.29
N ALA A 130 -6.99 6.32 -4.84
CA ALA A 130 -6.33 7.63 -4.73
C ALA A 130 -7.17 8.76 -5.32
N LEU A 131 -7.75 8.55 -6.52
CA LEU A 131 -8.64 9.54 -7.16
C LEU A 131 -9.92 9.75 -6.36
N ASN A 132 -10.47 8.69 -5.76
CA ASN A 132 -11.74 8.72 -5.04
C ASN A 132 -11.62 9.08 -3.55
N GLY A 133 -10.41 9.34 -3.04
CA GLY A 133 -10.20 9.90 -1.70
C GLY A 133 -9.86 8.87 -0.62
N ILE A 134 -9.19 7.75 -0.94
CA ILE A 134 -8.78 6.78 0.09
C ILE A 134 -7.82 7.40 1.13
N LEU A 135 -6.94 8.31 0.71
CA LEU A 135 -6.01 8.99 1.61
C LEU A 135 -6.76 9.92 2.56
N GLU A 136 -7.70 10.69 2.04
CA GLU A 136 -8.57 11.59 2.79
C GLU A 136 -9.40 10.84 3.82
N ASN A 137 -10.05 9.76 3.40
CA ASN A 137 -10.88 8.95 4.28
C ASN A 137 -10.05 8.24 5.37
N THR A 138 -8.81 7.82 5.05
CA THR A 138 -7.91 7.27 6.05
C THR A 138 -7.55 8.31 7.10
N VAL A 139 -7.16 9.51 6.68
CA VAL A 139 -6.81 10.62 7.58
C VAL A 139 -8.02 11.05 8.41
N HIS A 140 -9.21 11.13 7.79
CA HIS A 140 -10.45 11.44 8.51
C HIS A 140 -10.73 10.42 9.61
N SER A 141 -10.66 9.12 9.30
CA SER A 141 -10.83 8.07 10.31
C SER A 141 -9.77 8.12 11.42
N MET A 142 -8.53 8.52 11.10
CA MET A 142 -7.50 8.76 12.13
C MET A 142 -7.88 9.91 13.06
N ILE A 143 -8.39 11.02 12.51
CA ILE A 143 -8.83 12.20 13.28
C ILE A 143 -10.03 11.82 14.18
N GLU A 144 -10.98 11.02 13.67
CA GLU A 144 -12.10 10.52 14.49
C GLU A 144 -11.64 9.66 15.67
N LEU A 145 -10.50 8.93 15.53
CA LEU A 145 -9.83 8.23 16.63
C LEU A 145 -8.96 9.12 17.53
N GLY A 146 -8.95 10.43 17.31
CA GLY A 146 -8.23 11.41 18.13
C GLY A 146 -6.85 11.81 17.62
N ALA A 147 -6.48 11.46 16.39
CA ALA A 147 -5.24 11.95 15.80
C ALA A 147 -5.31 13.48 15.52
N ASP A 148 -4.16 14.12 15.65
CA ASP A 148 -3.97 15.52 15.23
C ASP A 148 -3.33 15.53 13.83
N VAL A 149 -4.01 16.10 12.85
CA VAL A 149 -3.56 16.13 11.45
C VAL A 149 -2.13 16.67 11.31
N LYS A 150 -1.76 17.66 12.11
CA LYS A 150 -0.41 18.27 12.13
C LYS A 150 0.67 17.36 12.70
N SER A 151 0.26 16.34 13.44
CA SER A 151 1.14 15.32 14.04
C SER A 151 1.24 14.06 13.17
N ILE A 152 0.34 13.89 12.20
CA ILE A 152 0.35 12.73 11.31
C ILE A 152 1.56 12.80 10.37
N LYS A 153 2.30 11.70 10.31
CA LYS A 153 3.33 11.43 9.30
C LYS A 153 2.82 10.38 8.34
N ALA A 154 3.16 10.51 7.06
CA ALA A 154 2.76 9.55 6.04
C ALA A 154 3.98 9.09 5.21
N VAL A 155 4.08 7.78 4.97
CA VAL A 155 5.15 7.20 4.16
C VAL A 155 4.56 6.30 3.09
N ILE A 156 4.83 6.64 1.84
CA ILE A 156 4.49 5.84 0.67
C ILE A 156 5.61 4.82 0.46
N GLY A 157 5.24 3.54 0.44
CA GLY A 157 6.16 2.44 0.21
C GLY A 157 6.47 2.15 -1.26
N PRO A 158 7.06 0.97 -1.55
CA PRO A 158 7.37 0.56 -2.91
C PRO A 158 6.13 0.46 -3.78
N CYS A 159 6.20 1.04 -4.97
CA CYS A 159 5.10 1.08 -5.92
C CYS A 159 5.61 1.19 -7.36
N ILE A 160 4.73 1.19 -8.33
CA ILE A 160 5.11 1.44 -9.74
C ILE A 160 5.58 2.88 -9.91
N SER A 161 6.78 3.07 -10.47
CA SER A 161 7.32 4.41 -10.70
C SER A 161 6.70 5.08 -11.94
N PRO A 162 6.74 6.42 -12.02
CA PRO A 162 6.20 7.15 -13.16
C PRO A 162 6.91 6.82 -14.48
N SER A 163 8.15 6.35 -14.46
CA SER A 163 8.91 6.01 -15.67
C SER A 163 8.38 4.78 -16.41
N ILE A 164 7.53 3.97 -15.75
CA ILE A 164 6.97 2.73 -16.33
C ILE A 164 5.44 2.65 -16.22
N TYR A 165 4.81 3.57 -15.49
CA TYR A 165 3.36 3.54 -15.36
C TYR A 165 2.67 4.18 -16.57
N GLU A 166 2.83 3.54 -17.73
CA GLU A 166 2.15 3.96 -18.97
C GLU A 166 0.66 3.61 -18.90
N VAL A 167 -0.20 4.57 -19.27
CA VAL A 167 -1.68 4.50 -19.24
C VAL A 167 -2.26 5.00 -20.56
N GLY A 168 -3.51 4.62 -20.83
CA GLY A 168 -4.23 5.03 -22.06
C GLY A 168 -4.94 6.38 -21.92
N GLN A 169 -5.56 6.81 -23.04
CA GLN A 169 -6.35 8.05 -23.10
C GLN A 169 -7.52 8.05 -22.11
N ASP A 170 -8.29 6.96 -22.02
CA ASP A 170 -9.44 6.87 -21.13
C ASP A 170 -9.07 7.09 -19.66
N PHE A 171 -7.87 6.64 -19.26
CA PHE A 171 -7.33 6.88 -17.91
C PHE A 171 -7.02 8.38 -17.73
N PHE A 172 -6.36 9.00 -18.70
CA PHE A 172 -6.06 10.43 -18.67
C PHE A 172 -7.35 11.27 -18.61
N ASP A 173 -8.34 10.93 -19.43
CA ASP A 173 -9.63 11.62 -19.47
C ASP A 173 -10.35 11.52 -18.12
N THR A 174 -10.36 10.34 -17.49
CA THR A 174 -10.94 10.13 -16.15
C THR A 174 -10.39 11.10 -15.09
N PHE A 175 -9.08 11.36 -15.11
CA PHE A 175 -8.46 12.33 -14.20
C PHE A 175 -8.76 13.78 -14.62
N SER A 176 -8.70 14.07 -15.92
CA SER A 176 -8.93 15.42 -16.46
C SER A 176 -10.37 15.91 -16.24
N GLU A 177 -11.35 15.02 -16.33
CA GLU A 177 -12.76 15.30 -16.05
C GLU A 177 -12.99 15.62 -14.56
N ARG A 178 -12.22 15.00 -13.66
CA ARG A 178 -12.30 15.29 -12.23
C ARG A 178 -11.71 16.66 -11.88
N SER A 179 -10.58 17.00 -12.49
CA SER A 179 -9.95 18.32 -12.42
C SER A 179 -8.92 18.49 -13.54
N THR A 180 -8.94 19.63 -14.22
CA THR A 180 -7.94 19.96 -15.24
C THR A 180 -6.53 20.07 -14.65
N SER A 181 -6.38 20.43 -13.37
CA SER A 181 -5.08 20.47 -12.69
C SER A 181 -4.43 19.09 -12.55
N PHE A 182 -5.21 18.00 -12.63
CA PHE A 182 -4.67 16.64 -12.53
C PHE A 182 -3.89 16.23 -13.77
N GLN A 183 -4.00 16.95 -14.88
CA GLN A 183 -3.16 16.75 -16.08
C GLN A 183 -1.66 16.94 -15.77
N ASN A 184 -1.31 17.70 -14.73
CA ASN A 184 0.07 17.94 -14.31
C ASN A 184 0.79 16.67 -13.78
N TYR A 185 0.04 15.61 -13.48
CA TYR A 185 0.61 14.33 -13.05
C TYR A 185 0.91 13.38 -14.23
N PHE A 186 0.69 13.83 -15.46
CA PHE A 186 0.93 13.07 -16.67
C PHE A 186 2.06 13.69 -17.50
N SER A 187 2.87 12.83 -18.10
CA SER A 187 3.80 13.20 -19.15
C SER A 187 3.49 12.40 -20.43
N THR A 188 3.92 12.90 -21.58
CA THR A 188 3.66 12.25 -22.87
C THR A 188 4.30 10.85 -22.90
N GLY A 189 3.51 9.86 -23.28
CA GLY A 189 3.98 8.49 -23.49
C GLY A 189 4.72 8.32 -24.83
N VAL A 190 5.18 7.10 -25.07
CA VAL A 190 5.95 6.76 -26.29
C VAL A 190 5.08 6.88 -27.55
N ASN A 191 3.80 6.51 -27.44
CA ASN A 191 2.86 6.53 -28.56
C ASN A 191 1.76 7.59 -28.36
N LYS A 192 1.13 8.04 -29.48
CA LYS A 192 -0.06 8.90 -29.39
C LYS A 192 -1.14 8.28 -28.52
N LYS A 193 -1.79 9.09 -27.66
CA LYS A 193 -2.82 8.66 -26.68
C LYS A 193 -2.30 7.73 -25.59
N LYS A 194 -0.98 7.75 -25.31
CA LYS A 194 -0.36 7.11 -24.16
C LYS A 194 0.31 8.17 -23.29
N TYR A 195 0.30 7.94 -21.99
CA TYR A 195 0.81 8.88 -20.99
C TYR A 195 1.52 8.10 -19.89
N PHE A 196 2.53 8.70 -19.29
CA PHE A 196 3.10 8.20 -18.04
C PHE A 196 2.47 8.93 -16.86
N PHE A 197 1.90 8.19 -15.92
CA PHE A 197 1.23 8.74 -14.75
C PHE A 197 2.12 8.70 -13.51
N ASN A 198 2.23 9.83 -12.82
CA ASN A 198 3.00 9.96 -11.58
C ASN A 198 2.10 9.78 -10.35
N LEU A 199 1.76 8.51 -10.04
CA LEU A 199 0.92 8.15 -8.91
C LEU A 199 1.54 8.55 -7.55
N PRO A 200 2.86 8.35 -7.27
CA PRO A 200 3.47 8.85 -6.04
C PRO A 200 3.33 10.35 -5.84
N LYS A 201 3.60 11.15 -6.87
CA LYS A 201 3.44 12.61 -6.77
C LYS A 201 1.98 13.00 -6.54
N PHE A 202 1.05 12.38 -7.26
CA PHE A 202 -0.38 12.59 -7.05
C PHE A 202 -0.77 12.37 -5.58
N ALA A 203 -0.33 11.25 -4.99
CA ALA A 203 -0.61 10.94 -3.59
C ALA A 203 0.07 11.91 -2.60
N LEU A 204 1.33 12.29 -2.85
CA LEU A 204 2.04 13.26 -2.00
C LEU A 204 1.35 14.64 -2.01
N ASP A 205 0.91 15.11 -3.17
CA ASP A 205 0.20 16.39 -3.28
C ASP A 205 -1.19 16.32 -2.59
N ARG A 206 -1.88 15.16 -2.65
CA ARG A 206 -3.11 14.92 -1.88
C ARG A 206 -2.87 14.99 -0.38
N LEU A 207 -1.80 14.35 0.12
CA LEU A 207 -1.41 14.40 1.54
C LEU A 207 -1.05 15.83 1.97
N TYR A 208 -0.31 16.56 1.14
CA TYR A 208 0.03 17.97 1.41
C TYR A 208 -1.23 18.85 1.52
N ASN A 209 -2.22 18.65 0.65
CA ASN A 209 -3.49 19.37 0.70
C ASN A 209 -4.34 19.03 1.93
N LEU A 210 -4.07 17.91 2.60
CA LEU A 210 -4.62 17.51 3.90
C LEU A 210 -3.80 18.07 5.09
N GLU A 211 -2.88 19.01 4.85
CA GLU A 211 -1.96 19.56 5.85
C GLU A 211 -0.95 18.54 6.43
N ILE A 212 -0.79 17.36 5.80
CA ILE A 212 0.24 16.40 6.15
C ILE A 212 1.53 16.72 5.38
N SER A 213 2.30 17.68 5.91
CA SER A 213 3.54 18.14 5.30
C SER A 213 4.72 17.16 5.52
N ASP A 214 4.68 16.35 6.58
CA ASP A 214 5.72 15.35 6.88
C ASP A 214 5.40 14.02 6.17
N SER A 215 5.43 14.04 4.84
CA SER A 215 5.22 12.88 3.99
C SER A 215 6.41 12.61 3.08
N GLU A 216 6.59 11.34 2.64
CA GLU A 216 7.62 10.94 1.69
C GLU A 216 7.20 9.70 0.89
N TRP A 217 7.83 9.52 -0.26
CA TRP A 217 7.89 8.25 -0.98
C TRP A 217 9.31 7.70 -0.86
N ILE A 218 9.45 6.40 -0.50
CA ILE A 218 10.78 5.80 -0.28
C ILE A 218 11.57 5.52 -1.57
N GLY A 219 10.96 5.79 -2.76
CA GLY A 219 11.65 5.80 -4.05
C GLY A 219 11.81 4.44 -4.75
N ASN A 220 11.41 3.32 -4.14
CA ASN A 220 11.54 1.99 -4.76
C ASN A 220 10.46 1.73 -5.81
N CYS A 221 10.88 1.17 -6.96
CA CYS A 221 9.99 0.79 -8.05
C CYS A 221 9.73 -0.71 -8.09
N THR A 222 8.49 -1.12 -7.89
CA THR A 222 8.09 -2.53 -7.91
C THR A 222 8.33 -3.21 -9.25
N TYR A 223 8.21 -2.48 -10.37
CA TYR A 223 8.45 -3.01 -11.70
C TYR A 223 9.95 -3.24 -11.98
N HIS A 224 10.80 -2.26 -11.66
CA HIS A 224 12.23 -2.32 -11.99
C HIS A 224 13.03 -3.22 -11.03
N GLU A 225 12.64 -3.27 -9.76
CA GLU A 225 13.33 -4.05 -8.73
C GLU A 225 12.69 -5.44 -8.59
N SER A 226 12.77 -6.26 -9.66
CA SER A 226 12.12 -7.57 -9.76
C SER A 226 12.65 -8.60 -8.77
N ASP A 227 13.88 -8.44 -8.33
CA ASP A 227 14.53 -9.23 -7.28
C ASP A 227 13.91 -8.99 -5.88
N LYS A 228 13.27 -7.81 -5.68
CA LYS A 228 12.72 -7.40 -4.38
C LYS A 228 11.20 -7.36 -4.32
N PHE A 229 10.52 -7.16 -5.45
CA PHE A 229 9.08 -6.91 -5.43
C PHE A 229 8.32 -7.68 -6.50
N TYR A 230 7.09 -8.06 -6.17
CA TYR A 230 6.09 -8.44 -7.16
C TYR A 230 5.56 -7.20 -7.86
N SER A 231 5.16 -7.36 -9.13
CA SER A 231 4.56 -6.28 -9.92
C SER A 231 3.49 -6.84 -10.84
N TYR A 232 2.29 -6.31 -10.72
CA TYR A 232 1.18 -6.61 -11.62
C TYR A 232 1.51 -6.23 -13.08
N ARG A 233 2.07 -5.03 -13.30
CA ARG A 233 2.44 -4.56 -14.63
C ARG A 233 3.48 -5.48 -15.29
N ARG A 234 4.46 -5.93 -14.52
CA ARG A 234 5.48 -6.86 -15.01
C ARG A 234 4.86 -8.22 -15.34
N SER A 235 3.98 -8.75 -14.50
CA SER A 235 3.31 -10.03 -14.79
C SER A 235 2.47 -9.95 -16.08
N GLN A 236 1.78 -8.82 -16.32
CA GLN A 236 1.06 -8.61 -17.58
C GLN A 236 2.00 -8.57 -18.79
N HIS A 237 3.15 -7.91 -18.68
CA HIS A 237 4.15 -7.86 -19.77
C HIS A 237 4.79 -9.22 -20.04
N LEU A 238 4.87 -10.10 -19.03
CA LEU A 238 5.40 -11.45 -19.13
C LEU A 238 4.32 -12.48 -19.52
N GLY A 239 3.05 -12.08 -19.60
CA GLY A 239 1.93 -12.99 -19.89
C GLY A 239 1.64 -13.97 -18.77
N GLU A 240 2.00 -13.66 -17.52
CA GLU A 240 1.73 -14.50 -16.36
C GLU A 240 0.25 -14.49 -15.99
N MET A 241 -0.27 -15.63 -15.57
CA MET A 241 -1.71 -15.83 -15.28
C MET A 241 -2.14 -15.27 -13.92
N ASP A 242 -1.18 -14.96 -13.04
CA ASP A 242 -1.38 -14.33 -11.72
C ASP A 242 -0.04 -13.77 -11.22
N TYR A 243 -0.04 -13.20 -10.01
CA TYR A 243 1.14 -12.56 -9.43
C TYR A 243 1.10 -12.60 -7.91
N GLY A 244 2.28 -12.59 -7.28
CA GLY A 244 2.42 -12.44 -5.84
C GLY A 244 2.10 -11.02 -5.37
N ARG A 245 1.84 -10.87 -4.07
CA ARG A 245 1.59 -9.58 -3.43
C ARG A 245 2.46 -9.45 -2.19
N GLN A 246 3.22 -8.37 -2.12
CA GLN A 246 3.92 -7.97 -0.90
C GLN A 246 2.95 -7.34 0.09
N ILE A 247 3.31 -7.39 1.37
CA ILE A 247 2.56 -6.76 2.45
C ILE A 247 3.34 -5.53 2.98
N SER A 248 2.60 -4.48 3.33
CA SER A 248 3.12 -3.35 4.08
C SER A 248 2.32 -3.18 5.35
N THR A 249 2.98 -3.05 6.50
CA THR A 249 2.30 -3.11 7.78
C THR A 249 2.92 -2.18 8.81
N ILE A 250 2.11 -1.75 9.78
CA ILE A 250 2.50 -0.90 10.90
C ILE A 250 1.78 -1.36 12.17
N LYS A 251 2.44 -1.18 13.33
CA LYS A 251 1.96 -1.54 14.66
C LYS A 251 2.32 -0.46 15.69
N ILE A 252 1.42 -0.26 16.67
CA ILE A 252 1.66 0.54 17.89
C ILE A 252 2.49 -0.26 18.88
#